data_fa638b4c0eb71ea5c7fb8bbfbb7fe0b8
#
_entry.id   fa638b4c0eb71ea5c7fb8bbfbb7fe0b8
#
_cell.length_a   1.000
_cell.length_b   1.000
_cell.length_c   1.000
_cell.angle_alpha   90.00
_cell.angle_beta   90.00
_cell.angle_gamma   90.00
#
_symmetry.space_group_name_H-M   'P 1'
#
loop_
_entity.id
_entity.type
_entity.pdbx_description
1 polymer ?
#
loop_
_entity_poly.entity_id
_entity_poly.type
_entity_poly.pdbx_seq_one_letter_code
_entity_poly.pdbx_strand_id
1 'polypeptide(L)'
;MKPLNNTDKYKLIQGDCLSVLREMDKESVNCVITSPPYWGMRAYDNEDDSREIGNENTFEQYVSNLTVIFEEARRVLKDDGSLWLNLGDKYVDKALLGMPWRVAISLMNNGWIMRNDVIWHQLKGTQSCKDRLRDSYEHVFHFVKSKKYYYNADAILIKPSKLPTISNSNTVSSTGVSGKKYRRLIQESTYLTEQEKINALKALDDTLAEIRAGLVNDFRMTIRGAQRAWHSDNAKISGRAKELVNRGYYIMKIHAKGHLPSDVWNIVTEDTWRKDSHCAVYPEELLRIPILATCPEDGIVLDPFNGTGTTVVASLKFGRCAIGIDLSPTYIKTAQERIDNLGFLF
;
A
#
# COMPACT_ATOMS: atom_id res chain seq x y z
N MET A 1 -0.61 27.54 -10.69
CA MET A 1 -1.54 26.89 -11.69
C MET A 1 -2.59 26.12 -10.94
N LYS A 2 -3.90 26.38 -11.18
CA LYS A 2 -4.96 25.54 -10.60
C LYS A 2 -4.85 24.11 -11.11
N PRO A 3 -5.01 23.09 -10.27
CA PRO A 3 -4.79 21.71 -10.66
C PRO A 3 -5.79 21.23 -11.72
N LEU A 4 -7.08 21.45 -11.52
CA LEU A 4 -8.18 21.09 -12.44
C LEU A 4 -9.29 22.15 -12.37
N ASN A 5 -10.05 22.29 -13.45
CA ASN A 5 -11.33 23.01 -13.40
C ASN A 5 -12.39 22.08 -12.77
N ASN A 6 -13.48 22.66 -12.25
CA ASN A 6 -14.54 21.90 -11.56
C ASN A 6 -15.25 20.85 -12.42
N THR A 7 -15.13 20.93 -13.75
CA THR A 7 -15.73 19.99 -14.71
C THR A 7 -14.75 18.94 -15.23
N ASP A 8 -13.45 19.16 -15.07
CA ASP A 8 -12.43 18.31 -15.67
C ASP A 8 -12.09 17.15 -14.71
N LYS A 9 -12.14 15.92 -15.19
CA LYS A 9 -11.78 14.73 -14.41
C LYS A 9 -10.28 14.42 -14.49
N TYR A 10 -9.58 14.90 -15.52
CA TYR A 10 -8.15 14.68 -15.66
C TYR A 10 -7.44 15.84 -16.37
N LYS A 11 -6.13 15.86 -16.24
CA LYS A 11 -5.24 16.75 -16.97
C LYS A 11 -3.93 16.05 -17.26
N LEU A 12 -3.52 16.04 -18.53
CA LEU A 12 -2.18 15.62 -18.95
C LEU A 12 -1.36 16.85 -19.28
N ILE A 13 -0.13 16.91 -18.74
CA ILE A 13 0.77 18.06 -18.89
C ILE A 13 2.09 17.56 -19.45
N GLN A 14 2.44 18.02 -20.65
CA GLN A 14 3.79 17.80 -21.19
C GLN A 14 4.74 18.82 -20.57
N GLY A 15 5.79 18.36 -19.92
CA GLY A 15 6.79 19.24 -19.32
C GLY A 15 7.68 18.56 -18.31
N ASP A 16 8.73 19.26 -17.91
CA ASP A 16 9.59 18.86 -16.79
C ASP A 16 8.80 18.87 -15.49
N CYS A 17 8.81 17.73 -14.77
CA CYS A 17 7.98 17.55 -13.59
C CYS A 17 8.27 18.58 -12.49
N LEU A 18 9.54 18.92 -12.25
CA LEU A 18 9.93 19.89 -11.22
C LEU A 18 9.40 21.29 -11.56
N SER A 19 9.54 21.70 -12.82
CA SER A 19 9.04 22.99 -13.30
C SER A 19 7.53 23.09 -13.18
N VAL A 20 6.80 22.05 -13.61
CA VAL A 20 5.34 22.00 -13.51
C VAL A 20 4.88 21.98 -12.04
N LEU A 21 5.52 21.19 -11.19
CA LEU A 21 5.19 21.15 -9.75
C LEU A 21 5.33 22.53 -9.10
N ARG A 22 6.40 23.28 -9.41
CA ARG A 22 6.62 24.62 -8.87
C ARG A 22 5.52 25.62 -9.23
N GLU A 23 4.89 25.45 -10.40
CA GLU A 23 3.75 26.27 -10.82
C GLU A 23 2.40 25.86 -10.19
N MET A 24 2.29 24.66 -9.68
CA MET A 24 1.07 24.18 -9.04
C MET A 24 0.85 24.85 -7.68
N ASP A 25 -0.43 25.07 -7.35
CA ASP A 25 -0.82 25.63 -6.06
C ASP A 25 -0.48 24.63 -4.94
N LYS A 26 -0.05 25.15 -3.79
CA LYS A 26 0.19 24.32 -2.61
C LYS A 26 -1.12 23.65 -2.16
N GLU A 27 -1.01 22.46 -1.57
CA GLU A 27 -2.14 21.73 -0.97
C GLU A 27 -3.31 21.51 -1.94
N SER A 28 -2.96 21.31 -3.23
CA SER A 28 -3.93 21.19 -4.33
C SER A 28 -4.28 19.75 -4.69
N VAL A 29 -3.48 18.74 -4.29
CA VAL A 29 -3.71 17.33 -4.61
C VAL A 29 -3.87 16.49 -3.34
N ASN A 30 -4.62 15.38 -3.45
CA ASN A 30 -4.91 14.50 -2.32
C ASN A 30 -3.92 13.34 -2.19
N CYS A 31 -3.42 12.86 -3.30
CA CYS A 31 -2.52 11.71 -3.35
C CYS A 31 -1.50 11.87 -4.47
N VAL A 32 -0.27 11.47 -4.24
CA VAL A 32 0.78 11.32 -5.26
C VAL A 32 1.09 9.84 -5.39
N ILE A 33 1.03 9.29 -6.60
CA ILE A 33 1.36 7.89 -6.89
C ILE A 33 2.23 7.86 -8.11
N THR A 34 3.44 7.29 -7.99
CA THR A 34 4.40 7.38 -9.09
C THR A 34 5.50 6.32 -9.02
N SER A 35 6.12 6.08 -10.17
CA SER A 35 7.37 5.35 -10.34
C SER A 35 8.31 6.20 -11.21
N PRO A 36 9.26 6.92 -10.63
CA PRO A 36 10.19 7.70 -11.40
C PRO A 36 11.09 6.81 -12.25
N PRO A 37 11.72 7.34 -13.33
CA PRO A 37 12.74 6.61 -14.07
C PRO A 37 13.84 6.10 -13.14
N TYR A 38 14.23 4.82 -13.28
CA TYR A 38 15.26 4.23 -12.43
C TYR A 38 16.66 4.59 -12.92
N TRP A 39 17.55 4.91 -12.01
CA TRP A 39 18.91 5.35 -12.33
C TRP A 39 19.66 4.40 -13.26
N GLY A 40 20.12 4.92 -14.40
CA GLY A 40 20.94 4.21 -15.38
C GLY A 40 20.30 2.94 -15.96
N MET A 41 18.97 2.81 -15.93
CA MET A 41 18.30 1.64 -16.50
C MET A 41 17.86 1.85 -17.95
N ARG A 42 17.61 3.09 -18.40
CA ARG A 42 17.18 3.38 -19.77
C ARG A 42 17.51 4.82 -20.17
N ALA A 43 17.92 5.04 -21.42
CA ALA A 43 17.75 6.31 -22.09
C ALA A 43 16.31 6.37 -22.64
N TYR A 44 15.55 7.36 -22.27
CA TYR A 44 14.25 7.65 -22.85
C TYR A 44 14.48 8.62 -24.04
N ASP A 45 13.63 8.63 -25.01
CA ASP A 45 13.59 9.29 -26.33
C ASP A 45 14.60 10.42 -26.72
N ASN A 46 15.33 11.03 -25.77
CA ASN A 46 16.30 12.08 -26.03
C ASN A 46 17.57 11.86 -25.19
N GLU A 47 18.60 11.28 -25.79
CA GLU A 47 19.89 11.00 -25.13
C GLU A 47 20.61 12.24 -24.55
N ASP A 48 20.19 13.45 -24.91
CA ASP A 48 20.83 14.71 -24.54
C ASP A 48 20.01 15.66 -23.64
N ASP A 49 18.84 15.25 -23.13
CA ASP A 49 18.05 16.14 -22.29
C ASP A 49 18.48 16.07 -20.82
N SER A 50 19.21 17.09 -20.37
CA SER A 50 19.70 17.24 -19.00
C SER A 50 18.58 17.32 -17.92
N ARG A 51 17.31 17.41 -18.34
CA ARG A 51 16.13 17.40 -17.46
C ARG A 51 15.63 15.99 -17.17
N GLU A 52 16.14 14.99 -17.86
CA GLU A 52 15.72 13.62 -17.73
C GLU A 52 16.29 12.99 -16.44
N ILE A 53 15.40 12.57 -15.56
CA ILE A 53 15.76 11.84 -14.34
C ILE A 53 16.15 10.41 -14.71
N GLY A 54 17.20 9.90 -14.06
CA GLY A 54 17.73 8.55 -14.27
C GLY A 54 19.03 8.49 -15.08
N ASN A 55 19.45 9.62 -15.67
CA ASN A 55 20.66 9.75 -16.49
C ASN A 55 21.81 10.48 -15.75
N GLU A 56 21.67 10.69 -14.44
CA GLU A 56 22.70 11.35 -13.64
C GLU A 56 24.01 10.56 -13.63
N ASN A 57 25.14 11.28 -13.56
CA ASN A 57 26.48 10.67 -13.54
C ASN A 57 26.72 9.79 -12.31
N THR A 58 26.05 10.10 -11.18
CA THR A 58 26.16 9.35 -9.93
C THR A 58 24.79 9.08 -9.31
N PHE A 59 24.66 7.99 -8.57
CA PHE A 59 23.42 7.68 -7.89
C PHE A 59 23.10 8.69 -6.76
N GLU A 60 24.10 9.35 -6.19
CA GLU A 60 23.91 10.40 -5.20
C GLU A 60 23.19 11.61 -5.80
N GLN A 61 23.57 11.99 -7.04
CA GLN A 61 22.89 13.06 -7.77
C GLN A 61 21.43 12.68 -8.07
N TYR A 62 21.20 11.45 -8.51
CA TYR A 62 19.84 10.93 -8.72
C TYR A 62 18.99 11.01 -7.46
N VAL A 63 19.51 10.53 -6.31
CA VAL A 63 18.80 10.61 -5.02
C VAL A 63 18.51 12.07 -4.64
N SER A 64 19.49 12.97 -4.85
CA SER A 64 19.33 14.39 -4.57
C SER A 64 18.26 15.03 -5.46
N ASN A 65 18.26 14.74 -6.75
CA ASN A 65 17.28 15.27 -7.71
C ASN A 65 15.87 14.79 -7.39
N LEU A 66 15.70 13.49 -7.10
CA LEU A 66 14.40 12.96 -6.65
C LEU A 66 13.94 13.61 -5.35
N THR A 67 14.85 13.85 -4.41
CA THR A 67 14.51 14.50 -3.15
C THR A 67 13.93 15.90 -3.40
N VAL A 68 14.55 16.71 -4.27
CA VAL A 68 14.04 18.03 -4.63
C VAL A 68 12.66 17.96 -5.28
N ILE A 69 12.44 16.99 -6.18
CA ILE A 69 11.14 16.80 -6.83
C ILE A 69 10.08 16.41 -5.79
N PHE A 70 10.40 15.51 -4.86
CA PHE A 70 9.44 15.09 -3.84
C PHE A 70 9.24 16.12 -2.72
N GLU A 71 10.13 17.10 -2.54
CA GLU A 71 9.86 18.29 -1.71
C GLU A 71 8.76 19.16 -2.35
N GLU A 72 8.83 19.39 -3.67
CA GLU A 72 7.77 20.10 -4.38
C GLU A 72 6.46 19.29 -4.42
N ALA A 73 6.55 17.97 -4.60
CA ALA A 73 5.39 17.09 -4.46
C ALA A 73 4.75 17.19 -3.06
N ARG A 74 5.58 17.30 -2.00
CA ARG A 74 5.10 17.53 -0.62
C ARG A 74 4.42 18.88 -0.46
N ARG A 75 4.88 19.91 -1.13
CA ARG A 75 4.28 21.24 -1.11
C ARG A 75 2.88 21.25 -1.76
N VAL A 76 2.72 20.58 -2.90
CA VAL A 76 1.42 20.51 -3.62
C VAL A 76 0.46 19.51 -2.98
N LEU A 77 0.95 18.55 -2.21
CA LEU A 77 0.14 17.58 -1.49
C LEU A 77 -0.55 18.25 -0.30
N LYS A 78 -1.84 17.96 -0.08
CA LYS A 78 -2.59 18.38 1.11
C LYS A 78 -1.95 17.86 2.40
N ASP A 79 -2.23 18.49 3.54
CA ASP A 79 -1.65 18.13 4.82
C ASP A 79 -2.02 16.71 5.27
N ASP A 80 -3.18 16.22 4.85
CA ASP A 80 -3.67 14.87 5.09
C ASP A 80 -3.41 13.91 3.92
N GLY A 81 -2.63 14.33 2.92
CA GLY A 81 -2.34 13.55 1.72
C GLY A 81 -1.25 12.49 1.90
N SER A 82 -1.17 11.60 0.93
CA SER A 82 -0.23 10.47 0.88
C SER A 82 0.59 10.45 -0.40
N LEU A 83 1.83 9.97 -0.30
CA LEU A 83 2.71 9.64 -1.42
C LEU A 83 2.91 8.12 -1.46
N TRP A 84 2.71 7.51 -2.62
CA TRP A 84 3.08 6.14 -2.93
C TRP A 84 4.17 6.14 -3.99
N LEU A 85 5.32 5.58 -3.65
CA LEU A 85 6.53 5.62 -4.46
C LEU A 85 7.00 4.22 -4.79
N ASN A 86 6.87 3.80 -6.05
CA ASN A 86 7.40 2.53 -6.53
C ASN A 86 8.85 2.69 -7.00
N LEU A 87 9.74 1.83 -6.51
CA LEU A 87 11.16 1.83 -6.87
C LEU A 87 11.71 0.41 -6.98
N GLY A 88 12.42 0.16 -8.06
CA GLY A 88 13.28 -1.01 -8.24
C GLY A 88 14.73 -0.73 -7.88
N ASP A 89 15.50 -1.79 -7.62
CA ASP A 89 16.92 -1.70 -7.32
C ASP A 89 17.78 -2.04 -8.53
N LYS A 90 19.08 -1.75 -8.45
CA LYS A 90 20.06 -1.95 -9.52
C LYS A 90 21.35 -2.55 -8.99
N TYR A 91 21.99 -3.36 -9.81
CA TYR A 91 23.34 -3.85 -9.59
C TYR A 91 24.36 -3.06 -10.43
N VAL A 92 25.46 -2.69 -9.82
CA VAL A 92 26.66 -2.15 -10.47
C VAL A 92 27.86 -2.94 -9.97
N ASP A 93 28.69 -3.44 -10.87
CA ASP A 93 29.87 -4.25 -10.56
C ASP A 93 29.56 -5.41 -9.58
N LYS A 94 28.44 -6.08 -9.79
CA LYS A 94 27.89 -7.17 -8.96
C LYS A 94 27.39 -6.75 -7.57
N ALA A 95 27.47 -5.50 -7.18
CA ALA A 95 26.97 -4.99 -5.92
C ALA A 95 25.55 -4.44 -6.07
N LEU A 96 24.63 -4.88 -5.21
CA LEU A 96 23.29 -4.29 -5.10
C LEU A 96 23.40 -2.90 -4.48
N LEU A 97 22.85 -1.88 -5.13
CA LEU A 97 23.03 -0.50 -4.70
C LEU A 97 22.11 -0.08 -3.54
N GLY A 98 21.00 -0.76 -3.34
CA GLY A 98 20.00 -0.38 -2.33
C GLY A 98 19.29 0.93 -2.69
N MET A 99 19.07 1.20 -3.97
CA MET A 99 18.50 2.45 -4.47
C MET A 99 17.15 2.81 -3.85
N PRO A 100 16.18 1.89 -3.72
CA PRO A 100 14.90 2.20 -3.09
C PRO A 100 15.07 2.77 -1.68
N TRP A 101 15.94 2.16 -0.88
CA TRP A 101 16.18 2.60 0.50
C TRP A 101 17.00 3.88 0.60
N ARG A 102 17.91 4.13 -0.33
CA ARG A 102 18.64 5.42 -0.37
C ARG A 102 17.68 6.58 -0.60
N VAL A 103 16.76 6.43 -1.55
CA VAL A 103 15.71 7.44 -1.80
C VAL A 103 14.78 7.54 -0.60
N ALA A 104 14.29 6.43 -0.07
CA ALA A 104 13.38 6.42 1.06
C ALA A 104 13.96 7.08 2.31
N ILE A 105 15.24 6.79 2.65
CA ILE A 105 15.94 7.42 3.78
C ILE A 105 16.13 8.92 3.55
N SER A 106 16.46 9.32 2.31
CA SER A 106 16.57 10.75 1.98
C SER A 106 15.25 11.47 2.19
N LEU A 107 14.12 10.92 1.76
CA LEU A 107 12.80 11.50 1.98
C LEU A 107 12.45 11.59 3.47
N MET A 108 12.75 10.54 4.25
CA MET A 108 12.54 10.58 5.71
C MET A 108 13.37 11.68 6.39
N ASN A 109 14.62 11.87 5.98
CA ASN A 109 15.49 12.93 6.49
C ASN A 109 14.96 14.33 6.14
N ASN A 110 14.17 14.44 5.05
CA ASN A 110 13.49 15.67 4.61
C ASN A 110 12.05 15.79 5.14
N GLY A 111 11.71 15.05 6.20
CA GLY A 111 10.48 15.25 6.96
C GLY A 111 9.25 14.46 6.45
N TRP A 112 9.43 13.54 5.51
CA TRP A 112 8.39 12.57 5.19
C TRP A 112 8.27 11.51 6.29
N ILE A 113 7.05 11.07 6.57
CA ILE A 113 6.77 9.99 7.53
C ILE A 113 6.44 8.73 6.76
N MET A 114 7.34 7.74 6.81
CA MET A 114 7.08 6.43 6.20
C MET A 114 6.03 5.67 7.02
N ARG A 115 5.02 5.13 6.33
CA ARG A 115 3.95 4.32 6.94
C ARG A 115 4.09 2.84 6.63
N ASN A 116 4.43 2.50 5.38
CA ASN A 116 4.66 1.13 4.94
C ASN A 116 5.82 1.08 3.94
N ASP A 117 6.52 -0.03 3.97
CA ASP A 117 7.30 -0.58 2.88
C ASP A 117 6.54 -1.80 2.37
N VAL A 118 5.93 -1.67 1.20
CA VAL A 118 5.18 -2.74 0.56
C VAL A 118 6.09 -3.44 -0.44
N ILE A 119 6.12 -4.76 -0.37
CA ILE A 119 6.85 -5.60 -1.33
C ILE A 119 5.88 -5.98 -2.46
N TRP A 120 6.08 -5.41 -3.63
CA TRP A 120 5.42 -5.89 -4.84
C TRP A 120 6.18 -7.10 -5.38
N HIS A 121 5.73 -8.30 -5.04
CA HIS A 121 6.28 -9.54 -5.55
C HIS A 121 5.75 -9.82 -6.95
N GLN A 122 6.65 -9.82 -7.92
CA GLN A 122 6.39 -10.06 -9.33
C GLN A 122 6.32 -11.56 -9.60
N LEU A 123 5.13 -12.07 -9.89
CA LEU A 123 4.89 -13.51 -10.07
C LEU A 123 5.56 -14.10 -11.33
N LYS A 124 5.89 -13.26 -12.30
CA LYS A 124 6.59 -13.63 -13.53
C LYS A 124 7.88 -12.84 -13.67
N GLY A 125 8.92 -13.48 -14.12
CA GLY A 125 10.20 -12.85 -14.43
C GLY A 125 11.20 -13.90 -14.90
N THR A 126 11.96 -13.59 -15.94
CA THR A 126 12.91 -14.49 -16.61
C THR A 126 14.35 -14.02 -16.44
N GLN A 127 14.72 -13.52 -15.28
CA GLN A 127 16.08 -13.07 -15.06
C GLN A 127 17.02 -14.28 -14.88
N SER A 128 18.01 -14.39 -15.74
CA SER A 128 19.04 -15.44 -15.66
C SER A 128 20.20 -14.96 -14.81
N CYS A 129 20.26 -15.39 -13.56
CA CYS A 129 21.38 -15.14 -12.65
C CYS A 129 22.13 -16.43 -12.37
N LYS A 130 23.49 -16.36 -12.31
CA LYS A 130 24.35 -17.54 -12.06
C LYS A 130 25.00 -17.51 -10.68
N ASP A 131 25.17 -16.35 -10.10
CA ASP A 131 25.95 -16.11 -8.86
C ASP A 131 25.16 -15.38 -7.76
N ARG A 132 23.86 -15.18 -7.94
CA ARG A 132 22.95 -14.58 -6.96
C ARG A 132 21.52 -15.07 -7.14
N LEU A 133 20.65 -14.74 -6.21
CA LEU A 133 19.21 -14.97 -6.35
C LEU A 133 18.62 -14.03 -7.40
N ARG A 134 17.55 -14.48 -8.03
CA ARG A 134 16.77 -13.67 -8.98
C ARG A 134 16.03 -12.57 -8.26
N ASP A 135 16.05 -11.37 -8.81
CA ASP A 135 15.18 -10.28 -8.36
C ASP A 135 13.74 -10.59 -8.75
N SER A 136 12.84 -10.53 -7.77
CA SER A 136 11.45 -10.89 -7.96
C SER A 136 10.50 -9.91 -7.29
N TYR A 137 10.99 -8.77 -6.83
CA TYR A 137 10.15 -7.76 -6.17
C TYR A 137 10.66 -6.35 -6.41
N GLU A 138 9.78 -5.40 -6.20
CA GLU A 138 10.07 -3.99 -6.07
C GLU A 138 9.46 -3.44 -4.78
N HIS A 139 9.93 -2.27 -4.34
CA HIS A 139 9.41 -1.58 -3.17
C HIS A 139 8.35 -0.57 -3.58
N VAL A 140 7.23 -0.55 -2.85
CA VAL A 140 6.21 0.49 -2.95
C VAL A 140 6.08 1.15 -1.58
N PHE A 141 6.76 2.28 -1.41
CA PHE A 141 6.76 2.99 -0.14
C PHE A 141 5.53 3.87 0.01
N HIS A 142 4.89 3.79 1.17
CA HIS A 142 3.83 4.71 1.57
C HIS A 142 4.38 5.75 2.52
N PHE A 143 4.35 6.99 2.09
CA PHE A 143 4.71 8.15 2.89
C PHE A 143 3.52 9.06 3.12
N VAL A 144 3.56 9.80 4.23
CA VAL A 144 2.57 10.84 4.56
C VAL A 144 3.27 12.11 5.02
N LYS A 145 2.58 13.24 4.86
CA LYS A 145 3.06 14.55 5.23
C LYS A 145 2.91 14.82 6.74
N SER A 146 1.87 14.26 7.35
CA SER A 146 1.56 14.43 8.77
C SER A 146 1.10 13.13 9.44
N LYS A 147 1.07 13.10 10.77
CA LYS A 147 0.57 11.94 11.54
C LYS A 147 -0.93 11.74 11.40
N LYS A 148 -1.67 12.79 11.05
CA LYS A 148 -3.10 12.73 10.72
C LYS A 148 -3.23 12.82 9.21
N TYR A 149 -3.61 11.74 8.57
CA TYR A 149 -3.78 11.64 7.12
C TYR A 149 -5.07 10.91 6.79
N TYR A 150 -5.57 11.15 5.58
CA TYR A 150 -6.75 10.45 5.09
C TYR A 150 -6.42 8.97 4.84
N TYR A 151 -7.23 8.08 5.40
CA TYR A 151 -7.09 6.64 5.18
C TYR A 151 -8.43 5.92 5.30
N ASN A 152 -8.97 5.47 4.18
CA ASN A 152 -10.21 4.70 4.10
C ASN A 152 -9.91 3.20 4.17
N ALA A 153 -9.78 2.68 5.38
CA ALA A 153 -9.51 1.27 5.62
C ALA A 153 -10.63 0.35 5.06
N ASP A 154 -11.89 0.78 5.16
CA ASP A 154 -13.06 -0.01 4.74
C ASP A 154 -13.08 -0.26 3.22
N ALA A 155 -12.55 0.65 2.41
CA ALA A 155 -12.49 0.54 0.95
C ALA A 155 -11.54 -0.58 0.45
N ILE A 156 -10.60 -1.02 1.28
CA ILE A 156 -9.56 -1.98 0.90
C ILE A 156 -9.62 -3.30 1.68
N LEU A 157 -10.66 -3.52 2.48
CA LEU A 157 -10.79 -4.75 3.26
C LEU A 157 -10.90 -5.98 2.34
N ILE A 158 -10.08 -6.98 2.66
CA ILE A 158 -10.21 -8.32 2.08
C ILE A 158 -11.37 -9.01 2.78
N LYS A 159 -12.44 -9.26 2.03
CA LYS A 159 -13.62 -9.95 2.56
C LYS A 159 -13.27 -11.40 2.91
N PRO A 160 -13.83 -11.96 3.99
CA PRO A 160 -13.64 -13.35 4.34
C PRO A 160 -14.14 -14.27 3.20
N SER A 161 -13.32 -15.26 2.86
CA SER A 161 -13.70 -16.27 1.84
C SER A 161 -14.74 -17.27 2.33
N LYS A 162 -14.90 -17.40 3.66
CA LYS A 162 -15.86 -18.27 4.31
C LYS A 162 -16.65 -17.52 5.37
N LEU A 163 -17.92 -17.85 5.50
CA LEU A 163 -18.80 -17.30 6.53
C LEU A 163 -18.92 -18.27 7.71
N PRO A 164 -19.26 -17.79 8.91
CA PRO A 164 -19.59 -18.63 10.05
C PRO A 164 -20.80 -19.51 9.76
N THR A 165 -20.84 -20.69 10.38
CA THR A 165 -22.02 -21.56 10.40
C THR A 165 -22.80 -21.33 11.67
N ILE A 166 -24.06 -20.92 11.54
CA ILE A 166 -24.95 -20.60 12.66
C ILE A 166 -26.15 -21.54 12.60
N SER A 167 -26.38 -22.27 13.70
CA SER A 167 -27.58 -23.07 13.91
C SER A 167 -28.16 -22.78 15.29
N ASN A 168 -29.40 -23.23 15.55
CA ASN A 168 -30.07 -22.98 16.81
C ASN A 168 -29.28 -23.48 18.04
N SER A 169 -28.49 -24.55 17.88
CA SER A 169 -27.72 -25.17 18.95
C SER A 169 -26.22 -24.93 18.92
N ASN A 170 -25.68 -24.34 17.81
CA ASN A 170 -24.23 -24.24 17.67
C ASN A 170 -23.82 -23.04 16.82
N THR A 171 -22.77 -22.36 17.22
CA THR A 171 -22.13 -21.28 16.50
C THR A 171 -20.69 -21.67 16.23
N VAL A 172 -20.29 -21.66 14.94
CA VAL A 172 -18.97 -22.06 14.51
C VAL A 172 -18.41 -20.94 13.62
N SER A 173 -17.23 -20.42 13.94
CA SER A 173 -16.57 -19.40 13.14
C SER A 173 -16.22 -19.89 11.73
N SER A 174 -15.85 -19.01 10.84
CA SER A 174 -15.49 -19.33 9.45
C SER A 174 -14.33 -20.34 9.34
N THR A 175 -13.47 -20.44 10.34
CA THR A 175 -12.36 -21.41 10.39
C THR A 175 -12.68 -22.68 11.22
N GLY A 176 -13.92 -22.88 11.62
CA GLY A 176 -14.37 -24.09 12.31
C GLY A 176 -14.24 -24.02 13.85
N VAL A 177 -14.07 -22.83 14.43
CA VAL A 177 -13.92 -22.65 15.88
C VAL A 177 -15.31 -22.51 16.53
N SER A 178 -15.73 -23.51 17.31
CA SER A 178 -17.02 -23.52 18.03
C SER A 178 -16.94 -23.03 19.50
N GLY A 179 -15.76 -22.65 19.96
CA GLY A 179 -15.54 -22.30 21.36
C GLY A 179 -15.41 -23.48 22.32
N LYS A 180 -15.82 -24.70 21.94
CA LYS A 180 -15.78 -25.89 22.83
C LYS A 180 -14.40 -26.18 23.41
N LYS A 181 -13.35 -26.10 22.54
CA LYS A 181 -11.95 -26.28 22.93
C LYS A 181 -11.52 -25.24 23.97
N TYR A 182 -11.84 -23.96 23.72
CA TYR A 182 -11.48 -22.89 24.64
C TYR A 182 -12.21 -23.01 25.98
N ARG A 183 -13.49 -23.35 25.95
CA ARG A 183 -14.28 -23.57 27.18
C ARG A 183 -13.61 -24.61 28.06
N ARG A 184 -13.24 -25.77 27.48
CA ARG A 184 -12.51 -26.82 28.19
C ARG A 184 -11.17 -26.32 28.74
N LEU A 185 -10.35 -25.67 27.93
CA LEU A 185 -9.05 -25.12 28.35
C LEU A 185 -9.16 -24.12 29.49
N ILE A 186 -10.23 -23.30 29.51
CA ILE A 186 -10.49 -22.34 30.60
C ILE A 186 -10.85 -23.10 31.87
N GLN A 187 -11.79 -24.04 31.79
CA GLN A 187 -12.28 -24.80 32.95
C GLN A 187 -11.19 -25.66 33.62
N GLU A 188 -10.38 -26.33 32.81
CA GLU A 188 -9.28 -27.21 33.25
C GLU A 188 -7.99 -26.43 33.62
N SER A 189 -7.93 -25.13 33.39
CA SER A 189 -6.70 -24.34 33.63
C SER A 189 -6.35 -24.30 35.11
N THR A 190 -5.09 -24.64 35.43
CA THR A 190 -4.45 -24.47 36.73
C THR A 190 -3.72 -23.12 36.86
N TYR A 191 -3.65 -22.35 35.79
CA TYR A 191 -2.96 -21.05 35.71
C TYR A 191 -3.90 -19.83 35.85
N LEU A 192 -5.21 -20.06 35.79
CA LEU A 192 -6.23 -19.04 35.97
C LEU A 192 -6.85 -19.11 37.35
N THR A 193 -7.09 -17.95 37.96
CA THR A 193 -7.94 -17.85 39.14
C THR A 193 -9.41 -18.11 38.76
N GLU A 194 -10.27 -18.43 39.72
CA GLU A 194 -11.70 -18.66 39.45
C GLU A 194 -12.37 -17.42 38.84
N GLN A 195 -11.99 -16.22 39.28
CA GLN A 195 -12.51 -14.97 38.71
C GLN A 195 -12.05 -14.78 37.25
N GLU A 196 -10.80 -15.12 36.94
CA GLU A 196 -10.28 -15.06 35.54
C GLU A 196 -11.00 -16.09 34.67
N LYS A 197 -11.31 -17.30 35.17
CA LYS A 197 -12.11 -18.30 34.45
C LYS A 197 -13.51 -17.78 34.11
N ILE A 198 -14.21 -17.18 35.07
CA ILE A 198 -15.54 -16.58 34.88
C ILE A 198 -15.47 -15.49 33.79
N ASN A 199 -14.51 -14.60 33.90
CA ASN A 199 -14.35 -13.52 32.93
C ASN A 199 -13.99 -14.05 31.54
N ALA A 200 -13.14 -15.06 31.43
CA ALA A 200 -12.75 -15.68 30.16
C ALA A 200 -13.93 -16.42 29.50
N LEU A 201 -14.75 -17.12 30.25
CA LEU A 201 -15.96 -17.79 29.75
C LEU A 201 -16.97 -16.76 29.24
N LYS A 202 -17.19 -15.68 29.99
CA LYS A 202 -18.06 -14.57 29.55
C LYS A 202 -17.58 -13.96 28.25
N ALA A 203 -16.28 -13.62 28.16
CA ALA A 203 -15.70 -13.03 26.94
C ALA A 203 -15.80 -13.98 25.73
N LEU A 204 -15.69 -15.29 25.95
CA LEU A 204 -15.91 -16.28 24.90
C LEU A 204 -17.38 -16.30 24.44
N ASP A 205 -18.34 -16.28 25.39
CA ASP A 205 -19.78 -16.28 25.08
C ASP A 205 -20.18 -14.98 24.36
N ASP A 206 -19.67 -13.83 24.79
CA ASP A 206 -19.86 -12.53 24.12
C ASP A 206 -19.33 -12.57 22.67
N THR A 207 -18.16 -13.17 22.46
CA THR A 207 -17.58 -13.31 21.11
C THR A 207 -18.43 -14.24 20.22
N LEU A 208 -18.97 -15.33 20.76
CA LEU A 208 -19.87 -16.21 20.02
C LEU A 208 -21.21 -15.52 19.70
N ALA A 209 -21.69 -14.67 20.59
CA ALA A 209 -22.87 -13.84 20.35
C ALA A 209 -22.62 -12.81 19.23
N GLU A 210 -21.44 -12.16 19.20
CA GLU A 210 -21.04 -11.26 18.11
C GLU A 210 -20.96 -11.98 16.75
N ILE A 211 -20.52 -13.26 16.73
CA ILE A 211 -20.55 -14.07 15.49
C ILE A 211 -22.00 -14.29 15.04
N ARG A 212 -22.91 -14.61 15.96
CA ARG A 212 -24.34 -14.76 15.63
C ARG A 212 -24.96 -13.47 15.11
N ALA A 213 -24.53 -12.34 15.64
CA ALA A 213 -24.97 -11.02 15.21
C ALA A 213 -24.35 -10.56 13.89
N GLY A 214 -23.43 -11.35 13.29
CA GLY A 214 -22.74 -10.98 12.05
C GLY A 214 -21.70 -9.86 12.19
N LEU A 215 -21.22 -9.60 13.40
CA LEU A 215 -20.21 -8.58 13.68
C LEU A 215 -18.79 -9.13 13.60
N VAL A 216 -18.61 -10.40 13.94
CA VAL A 216 -17.33 -11.12 13.94
C VAL A 216 -17.44 -12.33 13.04
N ASN A 217 -16.43 -12.58 12.22
CA ASN A 217 -16.36 -13.72 11.30
C ASN A 217 -15.55 -14.88 11.88
N ASP A 218 -14.46 -14.57 12.58
CA ASP A 218 -13.59 -15.56 13.21
C ASP A 218 -12.91 -14.99 14.46
N PHE A 219 -12.38 -15.87 15.30
CA PHE A 219 -11.63 -15.47 16.49
C PHE A 219 -10.58 -16.49 16.89
N ARG A 220 -9.58 -16.02 17.61
CA ARG A 220 -8.59 -16.83 18.31
C ARG A 220 -8.48 -16.34 19.75
N MET A 221 -8.51 -17.28 20.68
CA MET A 221 -8.33 -17.00 22.11
C MET A 221 -7.02 -17.61 22.58
N THR A 222 -6.22 -16.84 23.30
CA THR A 222 -5.01 -17.31 23.98
C THR A 222 -5.25 -17.27 25.48
N ILE A 223 -4.92 -18.36 26.17
CA ILE A 223 -5.15 -18.57 27.60
C ILE A 223 -3.77 -18.78 28.27
N ARG A 224 -3.53 -18.10 29.39
CA ARG A 224 -2.28 -18.21 30.13
C ARG A 224 -2.01 -19.65 30.53
N GLY A 225 -0.79 -20.12 30.26
CA GLY A 225 -0.36 -21.51 30.58
C GLY A 225 -0.88 -22.60 29.66
N ALA A 226 -1.94 -22.36 28.85
CA ALA A 226 -2.53 -23.39 27.98
C ALA A 226 -1.92 -23.41 26.55
N GLN A 227 -1.22 -22.37 26.14
CA GLN A 227 -0.63 -22.26 24.82
C GLN A 227 0.75 -21.58 24.94
N ARG A 228 1.71 -21.99 24.08
CA ARG A 228 2.97 -21.24 23.96
C ARG A 228 2.65 -19.83 23.47
N ALA A 229 2.76 -18.84 24.36
CA ALA A 229 2.81 -17.44 23.94
C ALA A 229 4.20 -17.20 23.31
N TRP A 230 4.24 -16.71 22.09
CA TRP A 230 5.48 -16.33 21.38
C TRP A 230 6.10 -15.04 21.96
N HIS A 231 5.64 -14.59 23.12
CA HIS A 231 6.11 -13.39 23.76
C HIS A 231 6.98 -13.79 24.95
N SER A 232 8.21 -13.29 24.97
CA SER A 232 9.08 -13.39 26.14
C SER A 232 8.32 -12.88 27.38
N ASP A 233 8.61 -13.44 28.56
CA ASP A 233 8.00 -13.09 29.86
C ASP A 233 8.11 -11.60 30.27
N ASN A 234 8.67 -10.75 29.41
CA ASN A 234 8.78 -9.32 29.60
C ASN A 234 7.51 -8.59 29.17
N ALA A 235 6.58 -8.46 30.12
CA ALA A 235 5.29 -7.75 29.98
C ALA A 235 5.38 -6.26 29.56
N LYS A 236 6.58 -5.74 29.32
CA LYS A 236 6.80 -4.36 28.88
C LYS A 236 6.60 -4.13 27.38
N ILE A 237 6.46 -5.18 26.57
CA ILE A 237 6.69 -5.10 25.13
C ILE A 237 5.43 -5.12 24.27
N SER A 238 4.29 -5.69 24.66
CA SER A 238 3.07 -5.65 23.86
C SER A 238 1.79 -5.57 24.68
N GLY A 239 0.74 -4.92 24.13
CA GLY A 239 -0.58 -4.85 24.74
C GLY A 239 -1.18 -6.24 25.02
N ARG A 240 -0.94 -7.22 24.13
CA ARG A 240 -1.45 -8.61 24.28
C ARG A 240 -0.75 -9.38 25.39
N ALA A 241 0.56 -9.24 25.54
CA ALA A 241 1.29 -9.82 26.65
C ALA A 241 0.80 -9.24 27.99
N LYS A 242 0.56 -7.94 28.03
CA LYS A 242 0.00 -7.26 29.19
C LYS A 242 -1.43 -7.74 29.51
N GLU A 243 -2.27 -7.95 28.51
CA GLU A 243 -3.61 -8.53 28.73
C GLU A 243 -3.52 -9.96 29.28
N LEU A 244 -2.62 -10.79 28.73
CA LEU A 244 -2.44 -12.17 29.19
C LEU A 244 -1.99 -12.24 30.64
N VAL A 245 -1.10 -11.33 31.07
CA VAL A 245 -0.66 -11.22 32.47
C VAL A 245 -1.79 -10.73 33.36
N ASN A 246 -2.50 -9.67 32.97
CA ASN A 246 -3.47 -8.98 33.82
C ASN A 246 -4.84 -9.68 33.89
N ARG A 247 -5.26 -10.35 32.80
CA ARG A 247 -6.59 -10.96 32.66
C ARG A 247 -6.56 -12.48 32.55
N GLY A 248 -5.37 -13.09 32.34
CA GLY A 248 -5.23 -14.50 32.09
C GLY A 248 -5.56 -14.94 30.65
N TYR A 249 -6.09 -14.07 29.81
CA TYR A 249 -6.44 -14.36 28.42
C TYR A 249 -6.47 -13.11 27.55
N TYR A 250 -6.42 -13.30 26.21
CA TYR A 250 -6.84 -12.30 25.23
C TYR A 250 -7.57 -12.98 24.05
N ILE A 251 -8.40 -12.20 23.35
CA ILE A 251 -9.15 -12.66 22.17
C ILE A 251 -8.80 -11.74 20.99
N MET A 252 -8.36 -12.36 19.89
CA MET A 252 -8.25 -11.70 18.60
C MET A 252 -9.51 -11.98 17.80
N LYS A 253 -10.17 -10.95 17.30
CA LYS A 253 -11.38 -11.04 16.49
C LYS A 253 -11.07 -10.61 15.07
N ILE A 254 -11.62 -11.34 14.09
CA ILE A 254 -11.67 -10.96 12.70
C ILE A 254 -13.09 -10.47 12.41
N HIS A 255 -13.22 -9.21 12.07
CA HIS A 255 -14.52 -8.61 11.80
C HIS A 255 -15.19 -9.22 10.56
N ALA A 256 -16.52 -9.21 10.52
CA ALA A 256 -17.29 -9.71 9.37
C ALA A 256 -17.04 -8.91 8.09
N LYS A 257 -16.70 -7.63 8.21
CA LYS A 257 -16.28 -6.79 7.07
C LYS A 257 -14.98 -7.25 6.41
N GLY A 258 -14.14 -8.02 7.11
CA GLY A 258 -12.85 -8.49 6.63
C GLY A 258 -11.66 -7.95 7.42
N HIS A 259 -10.49 -8.01 6.79
CA HIS A 259 -9.22 -7.57 7.36
C HIS A 259 -8.43 -6.74 6.34
N LEU A 260 -7.53 -5.91 6.82
CA LEU A 260 -6.62 -5.15 5.95
C LEU A 260 -5.70 -6.10 5.17
N PRO A 261 -5.35 -5.77 3.91
CA PRO A 261 -4.35 -6.51 3.14
C PRO A 261 -2.98 -6.47 3.86
N SER A 262 -2.14 -7.46 3.56
CA SER A 262 -0.75 -7.47 3.99
C SER A 262 0.07 -6.48 3.17
N ASP A 263 1.31 -6.26 3.58
CA ASP A 263 2.31 -5.44 2.91
C ASP A 263 3.17 -6.24 1.90
N VAL A 264 2.77 -7.46 1.56
CA VAL A 264 3.34 -8.26 0.46
C VAL A 264 2.24 -8.50 -0.57
N TRP A 265 2.42 -7.91 -1.76
CA TRP A 265 1.45 -7.97 -2.85
C TRP A 265 1.95 -8.86 -3.97
N ASN A 266 1.22 -9.92 -4.26
CA ASN A 266 1.49 -10.84 -5.37
C ASN A 266 0.70 -10.38 -6.60
N ILE A 267 1.30 -9.51 -7.41
CA ILE A 267 0.64 -8.91 -8.58
C ILE A 267 1.45 -9.22 -9.83
N VAL A 268 0.76 -9.66 -10.87
CA VAL A 268 1.38 -9.97 -12.18
C VAL A 268 1.79 -8.67 -12.86
N THR A 269 2.96 -8.67 -13.50
CA THR A 269 3.54 -7.49 -14.18
C THR A 269 2.91 -7.18 -15.54
N GLU A 270 2.13 -8.10 -16.11
CA GLU A 270 1.58 -7.98 -17.45
C GLU A 270 0.19 -7.34 -17.44
N ASP A 271 0.07 -6.21 -18.13
CA ASP A 271 -1.22 -5.65 -18.54
C ASP A 271 -1.58 -6.14 -19.95
N THR A 272 -2.82 -6.54 -20.15
CA THR A 272 -3.33 -7.12 -21.42
C THR A 272 -3.36 -6.13 -22.60
N TRP A 273 -3.26 -4.81 -22.33
CA TRP A 273 -3.25 -3.77 -23.36
C TRP A 273 -1.89 -3.61 -24.05
N ARG A 274 -0.84 -4.21 -23.49
CA ARG A 274 0.55 -4.10 -23.95
C ARG A 274 0.81 -5.04 -25.11
N LYS A 275 0.52 -4.65 -26.32
CA LYS A 275 0.90 -5.48 -27.49
C LYS A 275 2.30 -5.21 -28.00
N ASP A 276 2.83 -3.98 -27.87
CA ASP A 276 4.09 -3.58 -28.55
C ASP A 276 4.97 -2.54 -27.80
N SER A 277 4.73 -2.22 -26.53
CA SER A 277 5.54 -1.22 -25.85
C SER A 277 6.62 -1.83 -24.96
N HIS A 278 7.86 -1.46 -25.18
CA HIS A 278 9.04 -1.84 -24.40
C HIS A 278 9.15 -1.14 -23.03
N CYS A 279 8.16 -0.39 -22.60
CA CYS A 279 8.20 0.38 -21.36
C CYS A 279 7.89 -0.46 -20.12
N ALA A 280 8.67 -0.31 -19.06
CA ALA A 280 8.37 -0.86 -17.73
C ALA A 280 7.26 -0.02 -17.11
N VAL A 281 6.03 -0.49 -17.24
CA VAL A 281 4.85 0.13 -16.65
C VAL A 281 4.34 -0.80 -15.58
N TYR A 282 4.08 -0.29 -14.39
CA TYR A 282 3.42 -1.07 -13.35
C TYR A 282 1.94 -1.33 -13.72
N PRO A 283 1.37 -2.47 -13.27
CA PRO A 283 -0.01 -2.82 -13.58
C PRO A 283 -1.01 -1.95 -12.80
N GLU A 284 -2.21 -1.74 -13.37
CA GLU A 284 -3.28 -0.97 -12.72
C GLU A 284 -3.69 -1.54 -11.35
N GLU A 285 -3.63 -2.87 -11.18
CA GLU A 285 -3.97 -3.52 -9.90
C GLU A 285 -3.05 -3.08 -8.75
N LEU A 286 -1.80 -2.70 -9.04
CA LEU A 286 -0.86 -2.17 -8.04
C LEU A 286 -1.37 -0.86 -7.41
N LEU A 287 -2.16 -0.10 -8.17
CA LEU A 287 -2.65 1.23 -7.80
C LEU A 287 -3.96 1.19 -7.01
N ARG A 288 -4.65 0.05 -7.03
CA ARG A 288 -5.98 -0.09 -6.43
C ARG A 288 -6.00 0.26 -4.93
N ILE A 289 -5.10 -0.33 -4.17
CA ILE A 289 -5.01 -0.07 -2.72
C ILE A 289 -4.58 1.37 -2.44
N PRO A 290 -3.49 1.90 -3.05
CA PRO A 290 -3.11 3.30 -2.92
C PRO A 290 -4.25 4.28 -3.18
N ILE A 291 -4.95 4.16 -4.30
CA ILE A 291 -6.02 5.08 -4.68
C ILE A 291 -7.19 4.98 -3.72
N LEU A 292 -7.71 3.77 -3.48
CA LEU A 292 -8.91 3.58 -2.67
C LEU A 292 -8.69 3.93 -1.19
N ALA A 293 -7.51 3.63 -0.66
CA ALA A 293 -7.21 3.88 0.74
C ALA A 293 -6.85 5.34 1.04
N THR A 294 -6.15 6.03 0.13
CA THR A 294 -5.51 7.31 0.46
C THR A 294 -5.94 8.51 -0.39
N CYS A 295 -6.84 8.30 -1.36
CA CYS A 295 -7.46 9.38 -2.09
C CYS A 295 -8.99 9.35 -1.87
N PRO A 296 -9.63 10.41 -1.36
CA PRO A 296 -11.09 10.44 -1.24
C PRO A 296 -11.77 10.38 -2.61
N GLU A 297 -13.06 10.07 -2.63
CA GLU A 297 -13.88 10.17 -3.85
C GLU A 297 -13.81 11.59 -4.40
N ASP A 298 -13.75 11.72 -5.73
CA ASP A 298 -13.49 12.97 -6.45
C ASP A 298 -12.19 13.72 -6.06
N GLY A 299 -11.34 13.11 -5.22
CA GLY A 299 -10.02 13.63 -4.89
C GLY A 299 -9.06 13.54 -6.08
N ILE A 300 -7.99 14.34 -6.05
CA ILE A 300 -7.01 14.43 -7.12
C ILE A 300 -5.81 13.54 -6.82
N VAL A 301 -5.51 12.62 -7.74
CA VAL A 301 -4.26 11.85 -7.78
C VAL A 301 -3.29 12.52 -8.75
N LEU A 302 -2.05 12.72 -8.33
CA LEU A 302 -0.98 13.26 -9.16
C LEU A 302 0.08 12.20 -9.44
N ASP A 303 0.48 12.07 -10.70
CA ASP A 303 1.67 11.32 -11.11
C ASP A 303 2.65 12.26 -11.83
N PRO A 304 3.76 12.65 -11.18
CA PRO A 304 4.77 13.52 -11.80
C PRO A 304 5.66 12.83 -12.84
N PHE A 305 5.56 11.50 -12.98
CA PHE A 305 6.27 10.69 -13.98
C PHE A 305 5.29 9.75 -14.67
N ASN A 306 4.28 10.34 -15.30
CA ASN A 306 3.07 9.70 -15.78
C ASN A 306 3.28 8.55 -16.77
N GLY A 307 4.38 8.58 -17.53
CA GLY A 307 4.61 7.61 -18.59
C GLY A 307 3.38 7.46 -19.50
N THR A 308 3.00 6.24 -19.76
CA THR A 308 1.83 5.91 -20.60
C THR A 308 0.48 6.08 -19.89
N GLY A 309 0.43 6.72 -18.71
CA GLY A 309 -0.80 7.13 -18.05
C GLY A 309 -1.50 6.10 -17.18
N THR A 310 -0.81 5.07 -16.70
CA THR A 310 -1.46 4.02 -15.90
C THR A 310 -2.09 4.55 -14.62
N THR A 311 -1.42 5.48 -13.92
CA THR A 311 -1.97 6.11 -12.71
C THR A 311 -3.23 6.91 -13.03
N VAL A 312 -3.21 7.69 -14.10
CA VAL A 312 -4.37 8.50 -14.52
C VAL A 312 -5.55 7.59 -14.86
N VAL A 313 -5.33 6.57 -15.71
CA VAL A 313 -6.35 5.60 -16.10
C VAL A 313 -6.95 4.89 -14.88
N ALA A 314 -6.12 4.39 -13.98
CA ALA A 314 -6.59 3.71 -12.77
C ALA A 314 -7.38 4.66 -11.85
N SER A 315 -6.92 5.90 -11.69
CA SER A 315 -7.60 6.91 -10.86
C SER A 315 -9.01 7.20 -11.38
N LEU A 316 -9.16 7.38 -12.68
CA LEU A 316 -10.45 7.60 -13.33
C LEU A 316 -11.38 6.39 -13.16
N LYS A 317 -10.88 5.16 -13.37
CA LYS A 317 -11.65 3.92 -13.14
C LYS A 317 -12.17 3.79 -11.71
N PHE A 318 -11.43 4.32 -10.74
CA PHE A 318 -11.83 4.30 -9.32
C PHE A 318 -12.57 5.57 -8.88
N GLY A 319 -13.04 6.42 -9.81
CA GLY A 319 -13.84 7.60 -9.48
C GLY A 319 -13.05 8.74 -8.82
N ARG A 320 -11.76 8.88 -9.15
CA ARG A 320 -10.91 9.99 -8.72
C ARG A 320 -10.56 10.85 -9.91
N CYS A 321 -10.26 12.12 -9.63
CA CYS A 321 -9.64 13.01 -10.62
C CYS A 321 -8.15 12.72 -10.70
N ALA A 322 -7.50 13.07 -11.82
CA ALA A 322 -6.08 12.77 -12.00
C ALA A 322 -5.32 13.85 -12.75
N ILE A 323 -4.05 14.02 -12.40
CA ILE A 323 -3.08 14.84 -13.12
C ILE A 323 -1.87 13.97 -13.44
N GLY A 324 -1.50 13.89 -14.72
CA GLY A 324 -0.28 13.22 -15.17
C GLY A 324 0.67 14.24 -15.79
N ILE A 325 1.95 14.19 -15.39
CA ILE A 325 3.02 15.02 -15.95
C ILE A 325 4.04 14.10 -16.60
N ASP A 326 4.47 14.38 -17.80
CA ASP A 326 5.55 13.66 -18.46
C ASP A 326 6.34 14.57 -19.40
N LEU A 327 7.64 14.33 -19.51
CA LEU A 327 8.52 15.07 -20.41
C LEU A 327 8.28 14.69 -21.88
N SER A 328 7.98 13.41 -22.14
CA SER A 328 7.81 12.83 -23.47
C SER A 328 6.44 13.14 -24.07
N PRO A 329 6.37 13.84 -25.23
CA PRO A 329 5.12 14.04 -25.94
C PRO A 329 4.50 12.73 -26.43
N THR A 330 5.32 11.73 -26.71
CA THR A 330 4.86 10.38 -27.13
C THR A 330 4.10 9.70 -26.01
N TYR A 331 4.60 9.79 -24.76
CA TYR A 331 3.91 9.21 -23.62
C TYR A 331 2.61 9.94 -23.28
N ILE A 332 2.60 11.27 -23.37
CA ILE A 332 1.39 12.07 -23.20
C ILE A 332 0.33 11.68 -24.23
N LYS A 333 0.72 11.51 -25.51
CA LYS A 333 -0.20 11.03 -26.55
C LYS A 333 -0.75 9.64 -26.24
N THR A 334 0.12 8.70 -25.87
CA THR A 334 -0.30 7.33 -25.51
C THR A 334 -1.25 7.34 -24.31
N ALA A 335 -0.97 8.17 -23.29
CA ALA A 335 -1.85 8.32 -22.14
C ALA A 335 -3.22 8.85 -22.55
N GLN A 336 -3.28 9.84 -23.44
CA GLN A 336 -4.53 10.38 -23.96
C GLN A 336 -5.33 9.30 -24.73
N GLU A 337 -4.69 8.55 -25.62
CA GLU A 337 -5.34 7.46 -26.37
C GLU A 337 -5.91 6.38 -25.42
N ARG A 338 -5.20 6.07 -24.33
CA ARG A 338 -5.69 5.13 -23.31
C ARG A 338 -6.93 5.64 -22.59
N ILE A 339 -6.94 6.93 -22.24
CA ILE A 339 -8.08 7.57 -21.57
C ILE A 339 -9.28 7.61 -22.51
N ASP A 340 -9.08 8.00 -23.78
CA ASP A 340 -10.16 8.04 -24.80
C ASP A 340 -10.79 6.65 -25.01
N ASN A 341 -10.00 5.58 -24.91
CA ASN A 341 -10.45 4.21 -24.99
C ASN A 341 -11.19 3.69 -23.75
N LEU A 342 -11.25 4.44 -22.64
CA LEU A 342 -12.06 4.04 -21.49
C LEU A 342 -13.57 4.09 -21.77
N GLY A 343 -13.96 4.69 -22.91
CA GLY A 343 -15.36 4.84 -23.28
C GLY A 343 -16.14 5.71 -22.29
N PHE A 344 -17.46 5.68 -22.38
CA PHE A 344 -18.36 6.47 -21.53
C PHE A 344 -18.43 5.96 -20.09
N LEU A 345 -17.30 5.93 -19.39
CA LEU A 345 -17.25 5.73 -17.93
C LEU A 345 -17.47 7.03 -17.14
N PHE A 346 -17.75 8.12 -17.87
CA PHE A 346 -17.90 9.48 -17.29
C PHE A 346 -19.25 10.09 -17.65
#